data_5a0ff65effb41eea0615a5a566f47370
#
_entry.id   5a0ff65effb41eea0615a5a566f47370
#
_cell.length_a   1.000
_cell.length_b   1.000
_cell.length_c   1.000
_cell.angle_alpha   90.00
_cell.angle_beta   90.00
_cell.angle_gamma   90.00
#
_symmetry.space_group_name_H-M   'P 1'
#
loop_
_entity.id
_entity.type
_entity.pdbx_description
1 polymer ?
#
loop_
_entity_poly.entity_id
_entity_poly.type
_entity_poly.pdbx_seq_one_letter_code
_entity_poly.pdbx_strand_id
1 'polypeptide(L)'
;MSQALSRADMPEFEPREPVDARARPGIDRPLRMLMPSYRSNPTTGGQGVYMRLITKALADRGHEIDVVSGQPYPVLDPRCRLIKLPSLDLYADPHPIKALWSGKIRDWLDVKEWWWHNSGGFPEPYTFGERMAKWAETRVNDYDIVHDNQTLCWGLLKMRDMGMPVLGTIHHPFTRDCRIDIKHSPNPFFAFL
;
A
#
# COMPACT_ATOMS: atom_id res chain seq x y z
N MET A 1 -3.71 3.19 -33.17
CA MET A 1 -2.34 2.67 -33.29
C MET A 1 -1.44 3.56 -32.43
N SER A 2 -1.13 3.17 -31.23
CA SER A 2 -0.19 3.88 -30.35
C SER A 2 1.22 3.41 -30.71
N GLN A 3 2.02 4.33 -31.25
CA GLN A 3 3.45 4.05 -31.49
C GLN A 3 4.12 3.86 -30.12
N ALA A 4 4.69 2.70 -29.90
CA ALA A 4 5.59 2.48 -28.78
C ALA A 4 6.81 3.40 -28.98
N LEU A 5 7.11 4.22 -27.97
CA LEU A 5 8.31 5.04 -27.93
C LEU A 5 9.54 4.13 -28.18
N SER A 6 10.35 4.48 -29.16
CA SER A 6 11.62 3.80 -29.43
C SER A 6 12.55 4.01 -28.23
N ARG A 7 13.45 3.06 -28.01
CA ARG A 7 14.50 3.17 -26.98
C ARG A 7 15.42 4.38 -27.22
N ALA A 8 15.47 4.89 -28.47
CA ALA A 8 16.20 6.09 -28.84
C ALA A 8 15.51 7.41 -28.44
N ASP A 9 14.20 7.36 -28.14
CA ASP A 9 13.43 8.55 -27.75
C ASP A 9 13.30 8.71 -26.22
N MET A 10 13.94 7.81 -25.44
CA MET A 10 14.00 7.97 -23.98
C MET A 10 15.12 8.96 -23.65
N PRO A 11 14.83 10.00 -22.84
CA PRO A 11 15.88 10.90 -22.38
C PRO A 11 16.96 10.06 -21.67
N GLU A 12 18.20 10.28 -22.10
CA GLU A 12 19.37 9.66 -21.50
C GLU A 12 19.40 10.08 -20.02
N PHE A 13 19.21 9.13 -19.12
CA PHE A 13 19.21 9.41 -17.70
C PHE A 13 20.66 9.53 -17.25
N GLU A 14 21.17 10.74 -17.18
CA GLU A 14 22.46 10.98 -16.54
C GLU A 14 22.37 10.53 -15.08
N PRO A 15 23.19 9.56 -14.66
CA PRO A 15 23.22 9.15 -13.27
C PRO A 15 23.62 10.37 -12.43
N ARG A 16 22.70 10.87 -11.63
CA ARG A 16 23.01 11.91 -10.64
C ARG A 16 24.08 11.36 -9.70
N GLU A 17 25.08 12.19 -9.43
CA GLU A 17 26.06 11.82 -8.40
C GLU A 17 25.35 11.42 -7.11
N PRO A 18 25.84 10.37 -6.41
CA PRO A 18 25.28 9.97 -5.14
C PRO A 18 25.28 11.16 -4.21
N VAL A 19 24.12 11.72 -3.91
CA VAL A 19 24.01 12.79 -2.92
C VAL A 19 24.43 12.19 -1.59
N ASP A 20 25.54 12.70 -1.03
CA ASP A 20 25.96 12.32 0.32
C ASP A 20 24.79 12.58 1.27
N ALA A 21 24.19 11.49 1.76
CA ALA A 21 23.04 11.56 2.67
C ALA A 21 23.39 12.31 3.98
N ARG A 22 24.68 12.50 4.25
CA ARG A 22 25.19 13.26 5.40
C ARG A 22 25.23 14.77 5.17
N ALA A 23 25.16 15.21 3.90
CA ALA A 23 25.27 16.62 3.50
C ALA A 23 23.93 17.34 3.32
N ARG A 24 22.80 16.68 3.53
CA ARG A 24 21.50 17.36 3.46
C ARG A 24 21.30 18.19 4.72
N PRO A 25 20.97 19.51 4.60
CA PRO A 25 20.39 20.23 5.70
C PRO A 25 19.05 19.54 6.02
N GLY A 26 19.11 18.53 6.85
CA GLY A 26 18.03 17.62 7.12
C GLY A 26 17.53 17.82 8.53
N ILE A 27 16.35 17.41 8.76
CA ILE A 27 15.73 17.33 10.07
C ILE A 27 16.63 16.46 10.96
N ASP A 28 17.45 17.09 11.81
CA ASP A 28 18.37 16.42 12.74
C ASP A 28 17.63 15.76 13.93
N ARG A 29 16.39 15.34 13.71
CA ARG A 29 15.58 14.68 14.71
C ARG A 29 14.96 13.40 14.19
N PRO A 30 14.62 12.46 15.07
CA PRO A 30 13.79 11.33 14.72
C PRO A 30 12.49 11.78 14.03
N LEU A 31 12.09 11.10 12.98
CA LEU A 31 10.81 11.28 12.31
C LEU A 31 9.80 10.27 12.87
N ARG A 32 8.56 10.71 13.01
CA ARG A 32 7.40 9.84 13.22
C ARG A 32 6.83 9.47 11.85
N MET A 33 7.00 8.23 11.47
CA MET A 33 6.68 7.75 10.14
C MET A 33 5.47 6.81 10.17
N LEU A 34 4.47 7.08 9.36
CA LEU A 34 3.37 6.16 9.09
C LEU A 34 3.68 5.36 7.83
N MET A 35 3.68 4.04 7.91
CA MET A 35 3.98 3.16 6.78
C MET A 35 2.76 2.27 6.44
N PRO A 36 1.98 2.66 5.43
CA PRO A 36 0.87 1.85 4.96
C PRO A 36 1.31 0.59 4.21
N SER A 37 0.57 -0.51 4.41
CA SER A 37 0.66 -1.70 3.59
C SER A 37 -0.66 -2.46 3.63
N TYR A 38 -1.40 -2.49 2.52
CA TYR A 38 -2.70 -3.14 2.49
C TYR A 38 -2.62 -4.65 2.76
N ARG A 39 -1.48 -5.26 2.44
CA ARG A 39 -1.22 -6.71 2.58
C ARG A 39 0.28 -6.94 2.81
N SER A 40 0.67 -7.68 3.84
CA SER A 40 2.08 -7.91 4.16
C SER A 40 2.32 -9.31 4.70
N ASN A 41 2.09 -10.34 3.86
CA ASN A 41 2.36 -11.71 4.27
C ASN A 41 3.83 -11.87 4.69
N PRO A 42 4.12 -12.32 5.92
CA PRO A 42 5.49 -12.40 6.43
C PRO A 42 6.33 -13.50 5.80
N THR A 43 5.68 -14.51 5.18
CA THR A 43 6.33 -15.74 4.69
C THR A 43 6.32 -15.87 3.17
N THR A 44 5.39 -15.20 2.49
CA THR A 44 5.24 -15.30 1.02
C THR A 44 5.13 -13.91 0.39
N GLY A 45 5.77 -13.75 -0.76
CA GLY A 45 5.82 -12.48 -1.48
C GLY A 45 6.86 -11.49 -0.92
N GLY A 46 7.15 -10.45 -1.69
CA GLY A 46 8.20 -9.46 -1.36
C GLY A 46 7.78 -8.42 -0.33
N GLN A 47 6.48 -8.06 -0.29
CA GLN A 47 6.00 -6.92 0.49
C GLN A 47 6.20 -7.09 2.00
N GLY A 48 5.88 -8.26 2.57
CA GLY A 48 6.04 -8.50 4.00
C GLY A 48 7.50 -8.54 4.44
N VAL A 49 8.37 -9.12 3.60
CA VAL A 49 9.83 -9.14 3.83
C VAL A 49 10.40 -7.72 3.74
N TYR A 50 10.00 -6.96 2.72
CA TYR A 50 10.41 -5.57 2.57
C TYR A 50 9.98 -4.73 3.77
N MET A 51 8.72 -4.81 4.20
CA MET A 51 8.22 -4.07 5.36
C MET A 51 9.03 -4.37 6.62
N ARG A 52 9.33 -5.64 6.88
CA ARG A 52 10.15 -6.04 8.02
C ARG A 52 11.55 -5.43 7.98
N LEU A 53 12.19 -5.45 6.81
CA LEU A 53 13.57 -4.97 6.66
C LEU A 53 13.66 -3.46 6.69
N ILE A 54 12.77 -2.76 5.96
CA ILE A 54 12.80 -1.30 5.89
C ILE A 54 12.42 -0.65 7.23
N THR A 55 11.38 -1.17 7.90
CA THR A 55 10.98 -0.64 9.21
C THR A 55 12.07 -0.83 10.25
N LYS A 56 12.73 -2.01 10.25
CA LYS A 56 13.91 -2.24 11.11
C LYS A 56 15.03 -1.25 10.81
N ALA A 57 15.39 -1.07 9.54
CA ALA A 57 16.48 -0.17 9.14
C ALA A 57 16.20 1.29 9.49
N LEU A 58 14.93 1.73 9.43
CA LEU A 58 14.52 3.07 9.85
C LEU A 58 14.54 3.21 11.38
N ALA A 59 14.07 2.19 12.10
CA ALA A 59 14.16 2.16 13.57
C ALA A 59 15.62 2.14 14.07
N ASP A 60 16.52 1.45 13.36
CA ASP A 60 17.98 1.46 13.68
C ASP A 60 18.58 2.86 13.50
N ARG A 61 17.97 3.73 12.69
CA ARG A 61 18.34 5.16 12.55
C ARG A 61 17.65 6.08 13.55
N GLY A 62 16.90 5.53 14.47
CA GLY A 62 16.23 6.26 15.54
C GLY A 62 14.86 6.84 15.17
N HIS A 63 14.27 6.51 14.01
CA HIS A 63 12.93 6.94 13.64
C HIS A 63 11.87 6.13 14.39
N GLU A 64 10.71 6.75 14.65
CA GLU A 64 9.55 6.12 15.23
C GLU A 64 8.64 5.63 14.09
N ILE A 65 8.35 4.33 14.06
CA ILE A 65 7.65 3.69 12.94
C ILE A 65 6.33 3.09 13.39
N ASP A 66 5.25 3.58 12.81
CA ASP A 66 3.94 2.97 12.88
C ASP A 66 3.60 2.34 11.52
N VAL A 67 3.30 1.06 11.52
CA VAL A 67 2.83 0.35 10.33
C VAL A 67 1.33 0.17 10.42
N VAL A 68 0.58 0.73 9.47
CA VAL A 68 -0.84 0.49 9.34
C VAL A 68 -1.07 -0.58 8.27
N SER A 69 -1.73 -1.69 8.63
CA SER A 69 -1.85 -2.85 7.72
C SER A 69 -3.21 -3.52 7.78
N GLY A 70 -3.64 -4.00 6.60
CA GLY A 70 -4.66 -5.04 6.46
C GLY A 70 -4.07 -6.45 6.59
N GLN A 71 -4.93 -7.48 6.58
CA GLN A 71 -4.49 -8.88 6.60
C GLN A 71 -3.92 -9.32 5.25
N PRO A 72 -2.97 -10.27 5.24
CA PRO A 72 -2.20 -10.79 6.36
C PRO A 72 -1.22 -9.76 6.90
N TYR A 73 -1.09 -9.71 8.23
CA TYR A 73 -0.27 -8.71 8.91
C TYR A 73 1.22 -9.03 8.82
N PRO A 74 2.09 -7.99 8.74
CA PRO A 74 3.54 -8.18 8.77
C PRO A 74 4.04 -8.62 10.15
N VAL A 75 5.18 -9.28 10.16
CA VAL A 75 6.01 -9.45 11.35
C VAL A 75 7.04 -8.30 11.36
N LEU A 76 7.00 -7.47 12.38
CA LEU A 76 7.82 -6.27 12.50
C LEU A 76 8.87 -6.41 13.60
N ASP A 77 9.88 -5.51 13.57
CA ASP A 77 10.76 -5.30 14.71
C ASP A 77 9.95 -4.85 15.94
N PRO A 78 10.26 -5.32 17.17
CA PRO A 78 9.50 -4.98 18.38
C PRO A 78 9.41 -3.47 18.69
N ARG A 79 10.30 -2.67 18.15
CA ARG A 79 10.29 -1.19 18.29
C ARG A 79 9.25 -0.51 17.41
N CYS A 80 8.74 -1.22 16.38
CA CYS A 80 7.74 -0.70 15.45
C CYS A 80 6.35 -1.07 15.93
N ARG A 81 5.42 -0.11 15.88
CA ARG A 81 4.02 -0.34 16.25
C ARG A 81 3.21 -0.81 15.04
N LEU A 82 2.44 -1.88 15.22
CA LEU A 82 1.49 -2.36 14.22
C LEU A 82 0.07 -1.87 14.55
N ILE A 83 -0.52 -1.13 13.62
CA ILE A 83 -1.91 -0.68 13.63
C ILE A 83 -2.69 -1.54 12.65
N LYS A 84 -3.62 -2.31 13.17
CA LYS A 84 -4.42 -3.24 12.37
C LYS A 84 -5.69 -2.56 11.87
N LEU A 85 -5.87 -2.52 10.55
CA LEU A 85 -7.11 -2.12 9.89
C LEU A 85 -7.70 -3.34 9.18
N PRO A 86 -8.53 -4.13 9.88
CA PRO A 86 -9.03 -5.38 9.32
C PRO A 86 -9.95 -5.14 8.12
N SER A 87 -9.77 -5.95 7.08
CA SER A 87 -10.66 -6.14 5.93
C SER A 87 -11.52 -7.40 6.11
N LEU A 88 -12.27 -7.79 5.09
CA LEU A 88 -12.96 -9.08 5.07
C LEU A 88 -12.03 -10.25 4.85
N ASP A 89 -10.83 -10.01 4.31
CA ASP A 89 -9.81 -11.02 3.96
C ASP A 89 -10.38 -12.15 3.07
N LEU A 90 -11.12 -11.74 2.03
CA LEU A 90 -11.88 -12.65 1.16
C LEU A 90 -10.98 -13.59 0.35
N TYR A 91 -9.72 -13.21 0.11
CA TYR A 91 -8.76 -14.09 -0.58
C TYR A 91 -8.29 -15.27 0.27
N ALA A 92 -8.36 -15.15 1.58
CA ALA A 92 -8.07 -16.25 2.50
C ALA A 92 -9.32 -17.09 2.82
N ASP A 93 -10.53 -16.58 2.47
CA ASP A 93 -11.78 -17.27 2.76
C ASP A 93 -12.10 -18.31 1.66
N PRO A 94 -12.22 -19.59 1.98
CA PRO A 94 -12.57 -20.62 0.98
C PRO A 94 -13.99 -20.45 0.42
N HIS A 95 -14.84 -19.65 1.06
CA HIS A 95 -16.22 -19.40 0.68
C HIS A 95 -16.57 -17.89 0.73
N PRO A 96 -15.92 -17.02 -0.07
CA PRO A 96 -16.06 -15.57 0.05
C PRO A 96 -17.51 -15.08 -0.12
N ILE A 97 -18.33 -15.77 -0.92
CA ILE A 97 -19.75 -15.44 -1.08
C ILE A 97 -20.51 -15.50 0.25
N LYS A 98 -20.19 -16.47 1.10
CA LYS A 98 -20.84 -16.65 2.40
C LYS A 98 -20.51 -15.58 3.43
N ALA A 99 -19.48 -14.76 3.18
CA ALA A 99 -19.12 -13.66 4.07
C ALA A 99 -20.28 -12.69 4.33
N LEU A 100 -21.19 -12.52 3.36
CA LEU A 100 -22.38 -11.67 3.50
C LEU A 100 -23.31 -12.12 4.65
N TRP A 101 -23.40 -13.43 4.89
CA TRP A 101 -24.28 -14.02 5.92
C TRP A 101 -23.53 -14.46 7.18
N SER A 102 -22.22 -14.32 7.22
CA SER A 102 -21.38 -14.80 8.32
C SER A 102 -21.23 -13.82 9.48
N GLY A 103 -21.88 -12.65 9.41
CA GLY A 103 -21.71 -11.58 10.39
C GLY A 103 -20.37 -10.82 10.28
N LYS A 104 -19.60 -11.05 9.22
CA LYS A 104 -18.32 -10.37 8.98
C LYS A 104 -18.51 -8.93 8.46
N ILE A 105 -19.65 -8.64 7.83
CA ILE A 105 -19.97 -7.31 7.30
C ILE A 105 -20.26 -6.34 8.44
N ARG A 106 -19.48 -5.28 8.56
CA ARG A 106 -19.56 -4.28 9.64
C ARG A 106 -20.07 -2.93 9.12
N ASP A 107 -19.71 -2.60 7.88
CA ASP A 107 -20.01 -1.31 7.27
C ASP A 107 -20.19 -1.41 5.74
N TRP A 108 -20.46 -0.25 5.13
CA TRP A 108 -20.65 -0.17 3.68
C TRP A 108 -19.38 -0.47 2.86
N LEU A 109 -18.21 -0.24 3.43
CA LEU A 109 -16.94 -0.59 2.77
C LEU A 109 -16.77 -2.11 2.69
N ASP A 110 -17.20 -2.84 3.72
CA ASP A 110 -17.21 -4.29 3.71
C ASP A 110 -18.18 -4.83 2.64
N VAL A 111 -19.36 -4.19 2.46
CA VAL A 111 -20.30 -4.56 1.38
C VAL A 111 -19.67 -4.34 0.00
N LYS A 112 -19.02 -3.19 -0.21
CA LYS A 112 -18.30 -2.90 -1.46
C LYS A 112 -17.19 -3.91 -1.71
N GLU A 113 -16.39 -4.24 -0.69
CA GLU A 113 -15.30 -5.20 -0.76
C GLU A 113 -15.83 -6.57 -1.15
N TRP A 114 -16.91 -7.03 -0.50
CA TRP A 114 -17.57 -8.28 -0.81
C TRP A 114 -18.10 -8.33 -2.23
N TRP A 115 -18.85 -7.30 -2.66
CA TRP A 115 -19.44 -7.23 -3.99
C TRP A 115 -18.37 -7.23 -5.08
N TRP A 116 -17.39 -6.36 -4.94
CA TRP A 116 -16.33 -6.20 -5.95
C TRP A 116 -15.45 -7.44 -6.06
N HIS A 117 -15.08 -8.06 -4.93
CA HIS A 117 -14.35 -9.32 -4.93
C HIS A 117 -15.11 -10.43 -5.65
N ASN A 118 -16.40 -10.63 -5.34
CA ASN A 118 -17.20 -11.70 -5.93
C ASN A 118 -17.61 -11.43 -7.39
N SER A 119 -17.47 -10.21 -7.88
CA SER A 119 -17.59 -9.87 -9.31
C SER A 119 -16.28 -10.01 -10.09
N GLY A 120 -15.19 -10.44 -9.45
CA GLY A 120 -13.90 -10.72 -10.07
C GLY A 120 -12.90 -9.56 -10.01
N GLY A 121 -13.17 -8.52 -9.24
CA GLY A 121 -12.27 -7.39 -9.06
C GLY A 121 -11.29 -7.57 -7.91
N PHE A 122 -10.43 -6.55 -7.71
CA PHE A 122 -9.43 -6.49 -6.65
C PHE A 122 -9.66 -5.28 -5.73
N PRO A 123 -10.62 -5.36 -4.79
CA PRO A 123 -11.06 -4.22 -3.98
C PRO A 123 -10.13 -3.87 -2.82
N GLU A 124 -9.27 -4.78 -2.37
CA GLU A 124 -8.50 -4.62 -1.13
C GLU A 124 -7.70 -3.32 -1.02
N PRO A 125 -6.90 -2.89 -2.04
CA PRO A 125 -6.17 -1.63 -1.94
C PRO A 125 -7.10 -0.43 -1.78
N TYR A 126 -8.23 -0.43 -2.50
CA TYR A 126 -9.22 0.65 -2.44
C TYR A 126 -9.86 0.74 -1.05
N THR A 127 -10.44 -0.37 -0.56
CA THR A 127 -11.17 -0.38 0.71
C THR A 127 -10.23 -0.16 1.90
N PHE A 128 -9.01 -0.70 1.83
CA PHE A 128 -7.95 -0.41 2.80
C PHE A 128 -7.63 1.09 2.81
N GLY A 129 -7.44 1.71 1.63
CA GLY A 129 -7.15 3.14 1.52
C GLY A 129 -8.24 4.02 2.12
N GLU A 130 -9.52 3.69 1.89
CA GLU A 130 -10.65 4.42 2.48
C GLU A 130 -10.67 4.30 4.01
N ARG A 131 -10.46 3.09 4.55
CA ARG A 131 -10.36 2.87 6.01
C ARG A 131 -9.18 3.63 6.61
N MET A 132 -8.04 3.60 5.94
CA MET A 132 -6.83 4.29 6.37
C MET A 132 -7.01 5.81 6.37
N ALA A 133 -7.57 6.38 5.30
CA ALA A 133 -7.82 7.82 5.21
C ALA A 133 -8.75 8.28 6.34
N LYS A 134 -9.86 7.57 6.57
CA LYS A 134 -10.78 7.85 7.68
C LYS A 134 -10.10 7.73 9.04
N TRP A 135 -9.25 6.73 9.24
CA TRP A 135 -8.49 6.57 10.48
C TRP A 135 -7.50 7.71 10.68
N ALA A 136 -6.91 8.25 9.61
CA ALA A 136 -5.91 9.32 9.63
C ALA A 136 -6.51 10.71 9.90
N GLU A 137 -7.80 10.95 9.64
CA GLU A 137 -8.46 12.27 9.80
C GLU A 137 -8.18 12.93 11.15
N THR A 138 -8.14 12.15 12.22
CA THR A 138 -7.88 12.65 13.59
C THR A 138 -6.41 12.58 14.00
N ARG A 139 -5.50 12.23 13.07
CA ARG A 139 -4.09 11.91 13.35
C ARG A 139 -3.11 12.61 12.41
N VAL A 140 -3.59 13.61 11.68
CA VAL A 140 -2.79 14.33 10.67
C VAL A 140 -1.48 14.88 11.24
N ASN A 141 -1.51 15.35 12.49
CA ASN A 141 -0.35 15.93 13.17
C ASN A 141 0.49 14.91 13.96
N ASP A 142 0.10 13.64 13.96
CA ASP A 142 0.84 12.61 14.70
C ASP A 142 2.08 12.15 13.95
N TYR A 143 2.15 12.40 12.64
CA TYR A 143 3.18 11.90 11.74
C TYR A 143 3.84 13.00 10.94
N ASP A 144 5.15 12.89 10.77
CA ASP A 144 5.94 13.81 9.94
C ASP A 144 5.88 13.41 8.45
N ILE A 145 5.64 12.12 8.16
CA ILE A 145 5.57 11.59 6.81
C ILE A 145 4.76 10.28 6.74
N VAL A 146 4.06 10.10 5.65
CA VAL A 146 3.46 8.82 5.24
C VAL A 146 4.36 8.21 4.18
N HIS A 147 4.97 7.04 4.47
CA HIS A 147 5.81 6.33 3.51
C HIS A 147 5.08 5.09 3.00
N ASP A 148 4.42 5.23 1.86
CA ASP A 148 3.63 4.17 1.24
C ASP A 148 4.50 3.08 0.64
N ASN A 149 4.07 1.82 0.85
CA ASN A 149 4.69 0.62 0.29
C ASN A 149 3.82 0.06 -0.85
N GLN A 150 3.72 0.81 -1.94
CA GLN A 150 2.95 0.44 -3.14
C GLN A 150 1.50 -0.01 -2.84
N THR A 151 0.82 0.68 -1.94
CA THR A 151 -0.61 0.41 -1.67
C THR A 151 -1.49 0.80 -2.85
N LEU A 152 -1.06 1.83 -3.64
CA LEU A 152 -1.71 2.29 -4.86
C LEU A 152 -3.21 2.59 -4.67
N CYS A 153 -3.56 3.29 -3.62
CA CYS A 153 -4.93 3.61 -3.27
C CYS A 153 -5.24 5.11 -3.24
N TRP A 154 -6.49 5.47 -3.51
CA TRP A 154 -6.96 6.85 -3.43
C TRP A 154 -6.89 7.45 -2.02
N GLY A 155 -6.88 6.60 -1.00
CA GLY A 155 -6.70 7.02 0.40
C GLY A 155 -5.43 7.82 0.64
N LEU A 156 -4.34 7.51 -0.07
CA LEU A 156 -3.09 8.27 0.00
C LEU A 156 -3.24 9.71 -0.50
N LEU A 157 -4.03 9.92 -1.57
CA LEU A 157 -4.31 11.25 -2.08
C LEU A 157 -5.15 12.05 -1.08
N LYS A 158 -6.13 11.41 -0.43
CA LYS A 158 -6.90 12.04 0.66
C LYS A 158 -6.00 12.45 1.81
N MET A 159 -5.06 11.60 2.23
CA MET A 159 -4.10 11.92 3.29
C MET A 159 -3.21 13.11 2.90
N ARG A 160 -2.73 13.15 1.65
CA ARG A 160 -2.00 14.29 1.12
C ARG A 160 -2.85 15.58 1.17
N ASP A 161 -4.10 15.50 0.76
CA ASP A 161 -5.02 16.66 0.74
C ASP A 161 -5.38 17.14 2.16
N MET A 162 -5.27 16.25 3.18
CA MET A 162 -5.32 16.62 4.60
C MET A 162 -4.02 17.28 5.11
N GLY A 163 -2.99 17.41 4.27
CA GLY A 163 -1.71 18.05 4.61
C GLY A 163 -0.60 17.11 5.09
N MET A 164 -0.80 15.78 5.03
CA MET A 164 0.25 14.83 5.37
C MET A 164 1.24 14.68 4.19
N PRO A 165 2.56 14.84 4.39
CA PRO A 165 3.54 14.55 3.36
C PRO A 165 3.52 13.06 2.99
N VAL A 166 3.40 12.73 1.70
CA VAL A 166 3.33 11.35 1.22
C VAL A 166 4.52 11.03 0.33
N LEU A 167 5.25 9.98 0.68
CA LEU A 167 6.31 9.35 -0.11
C LEU A 167 5.83 7.97 -0.56
N GLY A 168 5.92 7.66 -1.86
CA GLY A 168 5.58 6.35 -2.40
C GLY A 168 6.81 5.56 -2.82
N THR A 169 6.90 4.30 -2.40
CA THR A 169 7.84 3.33 -2.96
C THR A 169 7.12 2.46 -3.97
N ILE A 170 7.62 2.44 -5.21
CA ILE A 170 7.09 1.62 -6.31
C ILE A 170 8.08 0.48 -6.58
N HIS A 171 7.64 -0.76 -6.40
CA HIS A 171 8.49 -1.95 -6.57
C HIS A 171 8.49 -2.48 -8.00
N HIS A 172 7.37 -2.32 -8.73
CA HIS A 172 7.22 -2.79 -10.10
C HIS A 172 6.18 -1.94 -10.86
N PRO A 173 6.23 -1.93 -12.20
CA PRO A 173 5.32 -1.14 -13.03
C PRO A 173 3.92 -1.76 -13.07
N PHE A 174 3.10 -1.49 -12.06
CA PHE A 174 1.76 -2.05 -11.86
C PHE A 174 0.85 -1.97 -13.10
N THR A 175 0.91 -0.86 -13.85
CA THR A 175 0.13 -0.69 -15.09
C THR A 175 0.45 -1.77 -16.14
N ARG A 176 1.71 -2.20 -16.22
CA ARG A 176 2.13 -3.25 -17.14
C ARG A 176 1.62 -4.61 -16.68
N ASP A 177 1.71 -4.87 -15.38
CA ASP A 177 1.26 -6.13 -14.81
C ASP A 177 -0.26 -6.27 -14.94
N CYS A 178 -1.04 -5.24 -14.62
CA CYS A 178 -2.48 -5.22 -14.86
C CYS A 178 -2.86 -5.49 -16.32
N ARG A 179 -2.13 -4.92 -17.30
CA ARG A 179 -2.40 -5.19 -18.73
C ARG A 179 -2.15 -6.65 -19.10
N ILE A 180 -1.14 -7.27 -18.50
CA ILE A 180 -0.83 -8.69 -18.71
C ILE A 180 -1.92 -9.56 -18.09
N ASP A 181 -2.33 -9.26 -16.87
CA ASP A 181 -3.35 -9.99 -16.14
C ASP A 181 -4.72 -9.90 -16.84
N ILE A 182 -5.12 -8.72 -17.28
CA ILE A 182 -6.35 -8.50 -18.07
C ILE A 182 -6.32 -9.36 -19.35
N LYS A 183 -5.18 -9.36 -20.04
CA LYS A 183 -5.04 -10.12 -21.31
C LYS A 183 -5.15 -11.63 -21.10
N HIS A 184 -4.71 -12.15 -19.96
CA HIS A 184 -4.66 -13.59 -19.67
C HIS A 184 -5.77 -14.06 -18.73
N SER A 185 -6.61 -13.14 -18.24
CA SER A 185 -7.71 -13.48 -17.34
C SER A 185 -8.77 -14.33 -18.07
N PRO A 186 -9.20 -15.44 -17.49
CA PRO A 186 -10.33 -16.20 -18.01
C PRO A 186 -11.68 -15.51 -17.77
N ASN A 187 -11.72 -14.46 -16.94
CA ASN A 187 -12.93 -13.70 -16.64
C ASN A 187 -13.10 -12.55 -17.65
N PRO A 188 -14.12 -12.60 -18.54
CA PRO A 188 -14.35 -11.57 -19.55
C PRO A 188 -14.69 -10.20 -18.95
N PHE A 189 -15.14 -10.13 -17.68
CA PHE A 189 -15.48 -8.90 -16.99
C PHE A 189 -14.28 -8.28 -16.26
N PHE A 190 -13.16 -8.96 -16.15
CA PHE A 190 -11.98 -8.47 -15.42
C PHE A 190 -11.44 -7.14 -15.96
N ALA A 191 -11.60 -6.90 -17.27
CA ALA A 191 -11.17 -5.65 -17.90
C ALA A 191 -12.05 -4.43 -17.56
N PHE A 192 -13.23 -4.65 -16.98
CA PHE A 192 -14.19 -3.59 -16.63
C PHE A 192 -14.23 -3.30 -15.12
N LEU A 193 -13.49 -4.04 -14.33
CA LEU A 193 -13.42 -3.92 -12.87
C LEU A 193 -12.11 -3.28 -12.42
#